data_1d0cff8190729f86723e5a8776a8ebd9
#
_entry.id   1d0cff8190729f86723e5a8776a8ebd9
#
_cell.length_a   1.000
_cell.length_b   1.000
_cell.length_c   1.000
_cell.angle_alpha   90.00
_cell.angle_beta   90.00
_cell.angle_gamma   90.00
#
_symmetry.space_group_name_H-M   'P 1'
#
loop_
_entity.id
_entity.type
_entity.pdbx_description
1 polymer ?
#
loop_
_entity_poly.entity_id
_entity_poly.type
_entity_poly.pdbx_seq_one_letter_code
_entity_poly.pdbx_strand_id
1 'polypeptide(L)'
;PLKGKMEYLKSLNDEGASFGVFHYALMFGDGEGGAQNAAILDSLIGGHYQTHWSVNPYYDAKFEKFADCDAARGVRPFEIYDEWHFNMKFSENPGQKITNLAVVVPPDKVRKRRFGPNSGNEFVRKNLGREETIFWLCENPNSTRGFGCTGGHAVWTLAHPDFRKLVLNAVAWLAKIDIPEGGFDAKCPSLDEIAAKIKKPRRPDYEGYFSDWKKAAAGWRR
;
A
#
# COMPACT_ATOMS: atom_id res chain seq x y z
N PRO A 1 -3.67 2.81 14.41
CA PRO A 1 -4.08 4.22 14.35
C PRO A 1 -5.59 4.41 14.15
N LEU A 2 -6.26 3.49 13.44
CA LEU A 2 -7.72 3.54 13.20
C LEU A 2 -8.55 2.79 14.26
N LYS A 3 -7.90 2.05 15.17
CA LYS A 3 -8.55 1.31 16.24
C LYS A 3 -9.45 2.24 17.06
N GLY A 4 -10.69 1.86 17.28
CA GLY A 4 -11.71 2.68 17.95
C GLY A 4 -12.39 3.74 17.07
N LYS A 5 -12.06 3.76 15.75
CA LYS A 5 -12.67 4.67 14.78
C LYS A 5 -13.37 3.95 13.61
N MET A 6 -13.29 2.62 13.58
CA MET A 6 -13.74 1.87 12.40
C MET A 6 -15.26 1.97 12.19
N GLU A 7 -16.06 1.92 13.23
CA GLU A 7 -17.52 2.08 13.12
C GLU A 7 -17.89 3.48 12.57
N TYR A 8 -17.17 4.51 12.99
CA TYR A 8 -17.36 5.86 12.44
C TYR A 8 -16.98 5.94 10.96
N LEU A 9 -15.85 5.32 10.56
CA LEU A 9 -15.48 5.27 9.15
C LEU A 9 -16.49 4.49 8.32
N LYS A 10 -17.05 3.41 8.90
CA LYS A 10 -18.12 2.66 8.27
C LYS A 10 -19.36 3.53 8.06
N SER A 11 -19.80 4.29 9.06
CA SER A 11 -20.95 5.18 8.91
C SER A 11 -20.74 6.21 7.81
N LEU A 12 -19.55 6.80 7.69
CA LEU A 12 -19.20 7.70 6.59
C LEU A 12 -19.25 7.01 5.23
N ASN A 13 -18.82 5.74 5.15
CA ASN A 13 -18.90 4.96 3.91
C ASN A 13 -20.37 4.68 3.52
N ASP A 14 -21.21 4.38 4.49
CA ASP A 14 -22.65 4.18 4.29
C ASP A 14 -23.32 5.49 3.77
N GLU A 15 -22.75 6.66 4.11
CA GLU A 15 -23.13 7.98 3.60
C GLU A 15 -22.47 8.34 2.25
N GLY A 16 -21.65 7.46 1.68
CA GLY A 16 -21.03 7.62 0.35
C GLY A 16 -19.55 8.00 0.35
N ALA A 17 -18.89 8.10 1.51
CA ALA A 17 -17.45 8.38 1.55
C ALA A 17 -16.63 7.19 1.04
N SER A 18 -15.59 7.50 0.24
CA SER A 18 -14.60 6.56 -0.28
C SER A 18 -13.28 6.67 0.50
N PHE A 19 -12.52 5.56 0.64
CA PHE A 19 -11.34 5.52 1.49
C PHE A 19 -10.11 4.96 0.78
N GLY A 20 -8.96 5.63 0.96
CA GLY A 20 -7.65 5.10 0.62
C GLY A 20 -6.84 4.82 1.89
N VAL A 21 -6.27 3.64 2.02
CA VAL A 21 -5.59 3.19 3.23
C VAL A 21 -4.17 2.71 2.91
N PHE A 22 -3.21 3.15 3.72
CA PHE A 22 -1.80 2.85 3.53
C PHE A 22 -1.20 2.12 4.71
N HIS A 23 -0.32 1.18 4.40
CA HIS A 23 0.68 0.60 5.29
C HIS A 23 0.09 0.13 6.63
N TYR A 24 0.55 0.66 7.76
CA TYR A 24 0.09 0.26 9.10
C TYR A 24 -1.41 0.47 9.36
N ALA A 25 -2.07 1.32 8.60
CA ALA A 25 -3.52 1.46 8.71
C ALA A 25 -4.29 0.23 8.20
N LEU A 26 -3.61 -0.70 7.52
CA LEU A 26 -4.14 -2.00 7.10
C LEU A 26 -4.13 -3.05 8.22
N MET A 27 -3.49 -2.78 9.37
CA MET A 27 -3.22 -3.76 10.43
C MET A 27 -4.00 -3.43 11.71
N PHE A 28 -4.70 -4.42 12.26
CA PHE A 28 -5.40 -4.29 13.54
C PHE A 28 -4.85 -5.21 14.64
N GLY A 29 -4.04 -6.22 14.28
CA GLY A 29 -3.51 -7.23 15.19
C GLY A 29 -4.60 -8.21 15.69
N ASP A 30 -4.21 -9.10 16.60
CA ASP A 30 -5.07 -10.16 17.13
C ASP A 30 -5.75 -9.77 18.45
N GLY A 31 -5.62 -8.50 18.87
CA GLY A 31 -6.24 -8.01 20.11
C GLY A 31 -7.75 -7.86 19.99
N GLU A 32 -8.38 -7.53 21.13
CA GLU A 32 -9.82 -7.30 21.21
C GLU A 32 -10.32 -6.36 20.11
N GLY A 33 -11.35 -6.77 19.38
CA GLY A 33 -11.90 -6.05 18.23
C GLY A 33 -11.04 -6.08 16.97
N GLY A 34 -9.92 -6.81 16.95
CA GLY A 34 -9.05 -6.89 15.76
C GLY A 34 -9.77 -7.47 14.56
N ALA A 35 -10.43 -8.60 14.71
CA ALA A 35 -11.20 -9.25 13.65
C ALA A 35 -12.39 -8.39 13.16
N GLN A 36 -13.10 -7.74 14.07
CA GLN A 36 -14.20 -6.84 13.74
C GLN A 36 -13.71 -5.64 12.93
N ASN A 37 -12.61 -5.00 13.37
CA ASN A 37 -12.02 -3.88 12.66
C ASN A 37 -11.51 -4.29 11.27
N ALA A 38 -10.92 -5.48 11.14
CA ALA A 38 -10.50 -6.04 9.85
C ALA A 38 -11.70 -6.26 8.91
N ALA A 39 -12.80 -6.82 9.42
CA ALA A 39 -14.02 -7.02 8.63
C ALA A 39 -14.65 -5.69 8.17
N ILE A 40 -14.62 -4.65 9.03
CA ILE A 40 -15.04 -3.31 8.60
C ILE A 40 -14.09 -2.78 7.51
N LEU A 41 -12.78 -2.92 7.68
CA LEU A 41 -11.83 -2.48 6.66
C LEU A 41 -12.06 -3.19 5.31
N ASP A 42 -12.31 -4.50 5.34
CA ASP A 42 -12.67 -5.26 4.15
C ASP A 42 -13.91 -4.68 3.47
N SER A 43 -14.92 -4.26 4.24
CA SER A 43 -16.11 -3.63 3.65
C SER A 43 -15.84 -2.26 3.03
N LEU A 44 -14.79 -1.56 3.46
CA LEU A 44 -14.42 -0.24 2.95
C LEU A 44 -13.50 -0.31 1.72
N ILE A 45 -12.47 -1.17 1.77
CA ILE A 45 -11.39 -1.20 0.78
C ILE A 45 -11.08 -2.59 0.22
N GLY A 46 -11.83 -3.62 0.62
CA GLY A 46 -11.69 -4.96 0.05
C GLY A 46 -10.52 -5.80 0.56
N GLY A 47 -9.77 -5.38 1.57
CA GLY A 47 -8.66 -6.19 2.08
C GLY A 47 -7.93 -5.60 3.27
N HIS A 48 -7.20 -6.45 3.99
CA HIS A 48 -6.48 -6.08 5.20
C HIS A 48 -5.20 -6.92 5.38
N TYR A 49 -4.36 -6.49 6.31
CA TYR A 49 -3.23 -7.26 6.83
C TYR A 49 -3.69 -8.16 7.97
N GLN A 50 -3.44 -9.45 7.89
CA GLN A 50 -3.76 -10.41 8.94
C GLN A 50 -2.48 -10.90 9.62
N THR A 51 -2.37 -10.71 10.94
CA THR A 51 -1.29 -11.25 11.76
C THR A 51 -1.19 -12.79 11.58
N HIS A 52 0.01 -13.34 11.62
CA HIS A 52 0.34 -14.75 11.36
C HIS A 52 0.08 -15.25 9.92
N TRP A 53 -0.53 -14.44 9.05
CA TRP A 53 -0.78 -14.75 7.65
C TRP A 53 0.02 -13.81 6.72
N SER A 54 -0.20 -12.51 6.83
CA SER A 54 0.54 -11.51 6.06
C SER A 54 1.94 -11.28 6.64
N VAL A 55 2.85 -10.77 5.83
CA VAL A 55 4.25 -10.48 6.22
C VAL A 55 4.65 -9.08 5.80
N ASN A 56 5.57 -8.45 6.55
CA ASN A 56 5.97 -7.05 6.38
C ASN A 56 7.50 -6.86 6.26
N PRO A 57 8.18 -7.50 5.30
CA PRO A 57 9.60 -7.32 5.11
C PRO A 57 9.95 -6.03 4.36
N TYR A 58 11.20 -5.59 4.55
CA TYR A 58 11.83 -4.57 3.71
C TYR A 58 12.48 -5.22 2.48
N TYR A 59 12.18 -4.71 1.29
CA TYR A 59 12.83 -5.14 0.04
C TYR A 59 12.62 -4.13 -1.08
N ASP A 60 13.45 -4.24 -2.14
CA ASP A 60 13.24 -3.53 -3.38
C ASP A 60 12.12 -4.22 -4.15
N ALA A 61 10.97 -3.56 -4.24
CA ALA A 61 9.83 -4.05 -5.00
C ALA A 61 9.91 -3.58 -6.45
N LYS A 62 9.83 -4.54 -7.38
CA LYS A 62 9.82 -4.28 -8.82
C LYS A 62 8.39 -4.21 -9.31
N PHE A 63 7.99 -3.01 -9.71
CA PHE A 63 6.69 -2.72 -10.29
C PHE A 63 6.78 -2.80 -11.81
N GLU A 64 6.48 -3.95 -12.35
CA GLU A 64 6.54 -4.21 -13.79
C GLU A 64 5.15 -4.43 -14.39
N LYS A 65 4.17 -4.78 -13.55
CA LYS A 65 2.81 -5.13 -13.96
C LYS A 65 1.79 -4.28 -13.22
N PHE A 66 0.92 -3.66 -14.00
CA PHE A 66 -0.22 -2.89 -13.51
C PHE A 66 -1.50 -3.40 -14.15
N ALA A 67 -2.63 -3.19 -13.47
CA ALA A 67 -3.93 -3.49 -14.04
C ALA A 67 -4.20 -2.60 -15.27
N ASP A 68 -4.90 -3.13 -16.25
CA ASP A 68 -5.42 -2.33 -17.37
C ASP A 68 -6.65 -1.54 -16.91
N CYS A 69 -6.38 -0.38 -16.30
CA CYS A 69 -7.42 0.53 -15.77
C CYS A 69 -6.90 1.97 -15.67
N ASP A 70 -7.82 2.91 -15.51
CA ASP A 70 -7.50 4.34 -15.48
C ASP A 70 -6.49 4.71 -14.40
N ALA A 71 -6.54 4.06 -13.24
CA ALA A 71 -5.62 4.36 -12.14
C ALA A 71 -4.15 4.00 -12.46
N ALA A 72 -3.89 3.20 -13.49
CA ALA A 72 -2.54 2.86 -13.95
C ALA A 72 -2.03 3.74 -15.11
N ARG A 73 -2.85 4.67 -15.62
CA ARG A 73 -2.49 5.52 -16.77
C ARG A 73 -1.20 6.30 -16.54
N GLY A 74 -0.31 6.24 -17.52
CA GLY A 74 0.95 6.98 -17.53
C GLY A 74 1.99 6.53 -16.50
N VAL A 75 1.73 5.46 -15.74
CA VAL A 75 2.70 4.86 -14.80
C VAL A 75 3.66 3.96 -15.59
N ARG A 76 4.95 4.18 -15.41
CA ARG A 76 6.01 3.36 -16.04
C ARG A 76 6.52 2.34 -15.03
N PRO A 77 7.11 1.22 -15.48
CA PRO A 77 7.81 0.28 -14.59
C PRO A 77 8.88 0.97 -13.75
N PHE A 78 8.98 0.59 -12.48
CA PHE A 78 9.95 1.15 -11.54
C PHE A 78 10.32 0.14 -10.44
N GLU A 79 11.38 0.45 -9.72
CA GLU A 79 11.82 -0.31 -8.54
C GLU A 79 12.01 0.64 -7.37
N ILE A 80 11.53 0.25 -6.19
CA ILE A 80 11.61 1.09 -5.01
C ILE A 80 11.67 0.28 -3.71
N TYR A 81 12.60 0.65 -2.83
CA TYR A 81 12.78 0.05 -1.52
C TYR A 81 11.79 0.63 -0.51
N ASP A 82 11.05 -0.24 0.18
CA ASP A 82 10.19 0.11 1.32
C ASP A 82 9.88 -1.16 2.14
N GLU A 83 9.14 -1.00 3.23
CA GLU A 83 8.47 -2.10 3.92
C GLU A 83 7.18 -2.45 3.17
N TRP A 84 7.30 -3.40 2.23
CA TRP A 84 6.18 -3.83 1.41
C TRP A 84 5.51 -5.04 2.05
N HIS A 85 4.32 -4.84 2.61
CA HIS A 85 3.54 -5.96 3.11
C HIS A 85 3.02 -6.80 1.94
N PHE A 86 2.97 -8.11 2.12
CA PHE A 86 2.39 -9.02 1.13
C PHE A 86 1.67 -10.19 1.79
N ASN A 87 1.09 -11.10 0.98
CA ASN A 87 0.19 -12.16 1.42
C ASN A 87 -1.01 -11.57 2.19
N MET A 88 -1.61 -10.54 1.62
CA MET A 88 -2.77 -9.85 2.21
C MET A 88 -3.99 -10.77 2.23
N LYS A 89 -4.95 -10.46 3.10
CA LYS A 89 -6.29 -11.03 3.03
C LYS A 89 -7.19 -10.09 2.24
N PHE A 90 -7.99 -10.68 1.38
CA PHE A 90 -8.98 -9.97 0.58
C PHE A 90 -10.39 -10.42 0.97
N SER A 91 -11.34 -9.50 0.83
CA SER A 91 -12.75 -9.74 1.06
C SER A 91 -13.28 -10.81 0.10
N GLU A 92 -14.10 -11.70 0.62
CA GLU A 92 -14.83 -12.72 -0.15
C GLU A 92 -16.27 -12.27 -0.49
N ASN A 93 -16.61 -11.00 -0.23
CA ASN A 93 -17.92 -10.44 -0.56
C ASN A 93 -18.10 -10.38 -2.08
N PRO A 94 -19.05 -11.16 -2.67
CA PRO A 94 -19.25 -11.20 -4.12
C PRO A 94 -19.78 -9.89 -4.70
N GLY A 95 -20.28 -8.98 -3.85
CA GLY A 95 -20.71 -7.65 -4.27
C GLY A 95 -19.57 -6.65 -4.43
N GLN A 96 -18.36 -6.98 -4.00
CA GLN A 96 -17.17 -6.14 -4.18
C GLN A 96 -16.38 -6.58 -5.41
N LYS A 97 -15.90 -5.61 -6.19
CA LYS A 97 -14.98 -5.87 -7.29
C LYS A 97 -13.59 -5.37 -6.91
N ILE A 98 -12.67 -6.32 -6.67
CA ILE A 98 -11.28 -6.02 -6.33
C ILE A 98 -10.43 -6.09 -7.60
N THR A 99 -9.68 -5.04 -7.87
CA THR A 99 -8.71 -4.94 -8.97
C THR A 99 -7.30 -4.86 -8.40
N ASN A 100 -6.44 -5.81 -8.74
CA ASN A 100 -5.03 -5.82 -8.34
C ASN A 100 -4.28 -4.74 -9.14
N LEU A 101 -4.27 -3.50 -8.64
CA LEU A 101 -3.71 -2.34 -9.34
C LEU A 101 -2.22 -2.53 -9.63
N ALA A 102 -1.46 -3.01 -8.65
CA ALA A 102 -0.06 -3.36 -8.85
C ALA A 102 0.31 -4.63 -8.09
N VAL A 103 1.02 -5.52 -8.79
CA VAL A 103 1.54 -6.77 -8.25
C VAL A 103 3.05 -6.80 -8.34
N VAL A 104 3.69 -7.47 -7.39
CA VAL A 104 5.14 -7.68 -7.38
C VAL A 104 5.45 -9.12 -7.02
N VAL A 105 6.66 -9.58 -7.34
CA VAL A 105 7.20 -10.86 -6.86
C VAL A 105 8.22 -10.57 -5.76
N PRO A 106 7.84 -10.71 -4.47
CA PRO A 106 8.80 -10.53 -3.37
C PRO A 106 9.97 -11.51 -3.50
N PRO A 107 11.23 -11.07 -3.25
CA PRO A 107 12.39 -11.93 -3.33
C PRO A 107 12.31 -13.14 -2.40
N ASP A 108 12.81 -14.28 -2.82
CA ASP A 108 12.83 -15.52 -2.03
C ASP A 108 13.43 -15.33 -0.64
N LYS A 109 14.45 -14.48 -0.50
CA LYS A 109 15.10 -14.19 0.78
C LYS A 109 14.14 -13.66 1.85
N VAL A 110 13.10 -12.88 1.44
CA VAL A 110 12.11 -12.36 2.39
C VAL A 110 10.99 -13.35 2.65
N ARG A 111 10.71 -14.25 1.70
CA ARG A 111 9.74 -15.34 1.90
C ARG A 111 10.29 -16.46 2.80
N LYS A 112 11.60 -16.72 2.76
CA LYS A 112 12.27 -17.75 3.55
C LYS A 112 12.59 -17.35 4.99
N ARG A 113 12.26 -16.14 5.42
CA ARG A 113 12.46 -15.68 6.79
C ARG A 113 11.77 -16.59 7.81
N ARG A 114 12.34 -16.62 9.04
CA ARG A 114 11.80 -17.41 10.15
C ARG A 114 10.45 -16.87 10.61
N PHE A 115 9.74 -17.73 11.31
CA PHE A 115 8.41 -17.49 11.85
C PHE A 115 8.34 -16.35 12.85
N GLY A 116 7.21 -15.70 12.83
CA GLY A 116 6.77 -14.68 13.75
C GLY A 116 5.41 -14.17 13.31
N PRO A 117 4.74 -13.39 14.13
CA PRO A 117 3.40 -12.89 13.82
C PRO A 117 3.34 -12.10 12.51
N ASN A 118 4.47 -11.52 12.08
CA ASN A 118 4.56 -10.66 10.90
C ASN A 118 5.75 -11.02 9.96
N SER A 119 6.34 -12.20 10.11
CA SER A 119 7.62 -12.51 9.42
C SER A 119 7.64 -13.80 8.62
N GLY A 120 6.51 -14.36 8.33
CA GLY A 120 6.40 -15.50 7.45
C GLY A 120 5.78 -16.72 8.10
N ASN A 121 5.20 -17.53 7.25
CA ASN A 121 4.50 -18.76 7.58
C ASN A 121 4.83 -19.82 6.51
N GLU A 122 4.32 -21.01 6.70
CA GLU A 122 4.59 -22.14 5.80
C GLU A 122 4.06 -21.87 4.39
N PHE A 123 2.88 -21.27 4.26
CA PHE A 123 2.29 -20.94 2.97
C PHE A 123 3.20 -19.98 2.17
N VAL A 124 3.66 -18.89 2.81
CA VAL A 124 4.56 -17.91 2.18
C VAL A 124 5.85 -18.58 1.70
N ARG A 125 6.44 -19.49 2.51
CA ARG A 125 7.68 -20.17 2.15
C ARG A 125 7.53 -21.20 1.06
N LYS A 126 6.38 -21.85 0.95
CA LYS A 126 6.10 -22.83 -0.11
C LYS A 126 5.76 -22.19 -1.46
N ASN A 127 5.39 -20.92 -1.47
CA ASN A 127 4.95 -20.20 -2.66
C ASN A 127 6.01 -19.21 -3.16
N LEU A 128 7.24 -19.69 -3.40
CA LEU A 128 8.29 -18.88 -4.00
C LEU A 128 7.89 -18.46 -5.43
N GLY A 129 8.27 -17.26 -5.82
CA GLY A 129 7.96 -16.71 -7.13
C GLY A 129 6.49 -16.32 -7.36
N ARG A 130 5.61 -16.48 -6.37
CA ARG A 130 4.22 -16.04 -6.48
C ARG A 130 4.12 -14.52 -6.54
N GLU A 131 3.30 -14.02 -7.46
CA GLU A 131 2.89 -12.62 -7.49
C GLU A 131 2.04 -12.27 -6.26
N GLU A 132 2.29 -11.09 -5.71
CA GLU A 132 1.59 -10.56 -4.54
C GLU A 132 0.99 -9.21 -4.86
N THR A 133 -0.28 -9.05 -4.57
CA THR A 133 -0.96 -7.77 -4.67
C THR A 133 -0.53 -6.87 -3.52
N ILE A 134 0.07 -5.74 -3.84
CA ILE A 134 0.54 -4.75 -2.86
C ILE A 134 -0.13 -3.40 -3.01
N PHE A 135 -0.87 -3.19 -4.09
CA PHE A 135 -1.75 -2.07 -4.28
C PHE A 135 -3.00 -2.57 -5.01
N TRP A 136 -4.18 -2.29 -4.48
CA TRP A 136 -5.45 -2.72 -5.05
C TRP A 136 -6.51 -1.64 -4.98
N LEU A 137 -7.50 -1.75 -5.86
CA LEU A 137 -8.72 -0.95 -5.88
C LEU A 137 -9.90 -1.85 -5.50
N CYS A 138 -10.93 -1.26 -4.90
CA CYS A 138 -12.17 -1.93 -4.55
C CYS A 138 -13.37 -1.07 -4.94
N GLU A 139 -14.27 -1.62 -5.74
CA GLU A 139 -15.57 -1.03 -6.02
C GLU A 139 -16.61 -1.72 -5.12
N ASN A 140 -17.32 -0.94 -4.31
CA ASN A 140 -18.26 -1.44 -3.32
C ASN A 140 -19.71 -1.44 -3.86
N PRO A 141 -20.60 -2.33 -3.34
CA PRO A 141 -22.00 -2.41 -3.79
C PRO A 141 -22.77 -1.10 -3.60
N ASN A 142 -22.42 -0.30 -2.61
CA ASN A 142 -23.01 1.02 -2.35
C ASN A 142 -22.45 2.13 -3.24
N SER A 143 -21.75 1.78 -4.32
CA SER A 143 -21.11 2.71 -5.25
C SER A 143 -19.97 3.54 -4.66
N THR A 144 -19.52 3.27 -3.44
CA THR A 144 -18.29 3.84 -2.92
C THR A 144 -17.08 3.11 -3.50
N ARG A 145 -15.92 3.72 -3.40
CA ARG A 145 -14.64 3.15 -3.84
C ARG A 145 -13.66 3.06 -2.69
N GLY A 146 -12.79 2.07 -2.74
CA GLY A 146 -11.71 1.90 -1.78
C GLY A 146 -10.39 1.58 -2.46
N PHE A 147 -9.27 1.88 -1.83
CA PHE A 147 -8.00 1.29 -2.20
C PHE A 147 -7.15 0.96 -0.97
N GLY A 148 -6.31 -0.06 -1.10
CA GLY A 148 -5.25 -0.37 -0.15
C GLY A 148 -3.89 -0.37 -0.82
N CYS A 149 -2.90 0.22 -0.16
CA CYS A 149 -1.50 0.21 -0.56
C CYS A 149 -0.63 -0.24 0.61
N THR A 150 0.16 -1.28 0.42
CA THR A 150 0.96 -1.86 1.49
C THR A 150 2.27 -1.13 1.77
N GLY A 151 2.72 -0.27 0.84
CA GLY A 151 3.88 0.60 1.01
C GLY A 151 3.56 1.92 1.70
N GLY A 152 4.56 2.79 1.78
CA GLY A 152 4.45 4.10 2.42
C GLY A 152 4.88 4.08 3.89
N HIS A 153 5.69 3.09 4.30
CA HIS A 153 6.39 3.14 5.59
C HIS A 153 7.25 4.40 5.68
N ALA A 154 7.97 4.67 4.62
CA ALA A 154 8.75 5.88 4.49
C ALA A 154 8.02 6.90 3.61
N VAL A 155 7.66 8.05 4.19
CA VAL A 155 6.91 9.10 3.46
C VAL A 155 7.65 9.62 2.21
N TRP A 156 8.96 9.52 2.16
CA TRP A 156 9.77 9.90 0.99
C TRP A 156 9.67 8.95 -0.19
N THR A 157 9.03 7.77 -0.06
CA THR A 157 8.70 6.93 -1.22
C THR A 157 7.82 7.67 -2.22
N LEU A 158 6.99 8.61 -1.73
CA LEU A 158 6.21 9.51 -2.58
C LEU A 158 7.08 10.47 -3.42
N ALA A 159 8.38 10.57 -3.16
CA ALA A 159 9.29 11.30 -4.04
C ALA A 159 9.56 10.55 -5.36
N HIS A 160 9.35 9.22 -5.42
CA HIS A 160 9.45 8.49 -6.68
C HIS A 160 8.32 8.92 -7.64
N PRO A 161 8.64 9.37 -8.86
CA PRO A 161 7.65 9.98 -9.75
C PRO A 161 6.52 9.02 -10.13
N ASP A 162 6.85 7.78 -10.51
CA ASP A 162 5.84 6.81 -10.95
C ASP A 162 5.03 6.23 -9.79
N PHE A 163 5.64 6.05 -8.60
CA PHE A 163 4.87 5.67 -7.40
C PHE A 163 3.92 6.80 -6.97
N ARG A 164 4.38 8.04 -6.98
CA ARG A 164 3.53 9.20 -6.69
C ARG A 164 2.38 9.32 -7.70
N LYS A 165 2.66 9.13 -9.01
CA LYS A 165 1.63 9.12 -10.06
C LYS A 165 0.58 8.05 -9.80
N LEU A 166 1.00 6.81 -9.47
CA LEU A 166 0.10 5.72 -9.15
C LEU A 166 -0.82 6.06 -7.97
N VAL A 167 -0.26 6.67 -6.92
CA VAL A 167 -1.03 7.12 -5.74
C VAL A 167 -1.99 8.25 -6.10
N LEU A 168 -1.56 9.26 -6.86
CA LEU A 168 -2.42 10.37 -7.27
C LEU A 168 -3.57 9.91 -8.16
N ASN A 169 -3.29 9.00 -9.09
CA ASN A 169 -4.32 8.39 -9.92
C ASN A 169 -5.34 7.61 -9.07
N ALA A 170 -4.87 6.83 -8.10
CA ALA A 170 -5.77 6.10 -7.20
C ALA A 170 -6.66 7.05 -6.37
N VAL A 171 -6.12 8.18 -5.91
CA VAL A 171 -6.90 9.22 -5.20
C VAL A 171 -7.93 9.87 -6.15
N ALA A 172 -7.55 10.19 -7.38
CA ALA A 172 -8.47 10.73 -8.37
C ALA A 172 -9.57 9.70 -8.73
N TRP A 173 -9.19 8.43 -8.85
CA TRP A 173 -10.14 7.34 -9.07
C TRP A 173 -11.14 7.20 -7.91
N LEU A 174 -10.71 7.32 -6.64
CA LEU A 174 -11.62 7.37 -5.48
C LEU A 174 -12.63 8.51 -5.61
N ALA A 175 -12.18 9.67 -6.03
CA ALA A 175 -12.99 10.86 -6.20
C ALA A 175 -13.84 10.84 -7.48
N LYS A 176 -13.77 9.77 -8.28
CA LYS A 176 -14.44 9.62 -9.58
C LYS A 176 -14.09 10.75 -10.58
N ILE A 177 -12.86 11.24 -10.50
CA ILE A 177 -12.29 12.24 -11.41
C ILE A 177 -11.66 11.50 -12.59
N ASP A 178 -11.90 11.99 -13.80
CA ASP A 178 -11.30 11.45 -15.01
C ASP A 178 -9.77 11.60 -14.97
N ILE A 179 -9.08 10.50 -15.21
CA ILE A 179 -7.62 10.45 -15.19
C ILE A 179 -7.10 10.60 -16.63
N PRO A 180 -6.26 11.60 -16.92
CA PRO A 180 -5.69 11.77 -18.25
C PRO A 180 -4.86 10.55 -18.67
N GLU A 181 -4.64 10.34 -19.98
CA GLU A 181 -3.83 9.21 -20.49
C GLU A 181 -2.41 9.17 -19.91
N GLY A 182 -1.79 10.33 -19.68
CA GLY A 182 -0.48 10.45 -19.03
C GLY A 182 -0.50 10.29 -17.51
N GLY A 183 -1.67 10.10 -16.89
CA GLY A 183 -1.85 10.12 -15.45
C GLY A 183 -1.71 11.53 -14.86
N PHE A 184 -1.85 11.65 -13.55
CA PHE A 184 -1.61 12.91 -12.83
C PHE A 184 -0.14 13.06 -12.47
N ASP A 185 0.42 14.22 -12.80
CA ASP A 185 1.75 14.63 -12.33
C ASP A 185 1.63 15.75 -11.30
N ALA A 186 2.47 15.69 -10.28
CA ALA A 186 2.62 16.75 -9.29
C ALA A 186 4.09 17.08 -9.11
N LYS A 187 4.40 18.36 -8.95
CA LYS A 187 5.75 18.79 -8.58
C LYS A 187 6.14 18.09 -7.28
N CYS A 188 7.22 17.32 -7.34
CA CYS A 188 7.75 16.65 -6.17
C CYS A 188 8.56 17.64 -5.32
N PRO A 189 8.31 17.76 -4.01
CA PRO A 189 9.29 18.38 -3.14
C PRO A 189 10.61 17.60 -3.21
N SER A 190 11.74 18.29 -3.07
CA SER A 190 13.02 17.61 -2.93
C SER A 190 13.05 16.75 -1.65
N LEU A 191 13.93 15.75 -1.62
CA LEU A 191 14.08 14.94 -0.40
C LEU A 191 14.51 15.80 0.81
N ASP A 192 15.27 16.88 0.58
CA ASP A 192 15.65 17.81 1.65
C ASP A 192 14.45 18.62 2.16
N GLU A 193 13.54 19.05 1.28
CA GLU A 193 12.29 19.71 1.68
C GLU A 193 11.38 18.76 2.45
N ILE A 194 11.31 17.49 2.06
CA ILE A 194 10.57 16.45 2.79
C ILE A 194 11.20 16.24 4.17
N ALA A 195 12.53 16.04 4.22
CA ALA A 195 13.26 15.82 5.46
C ALA A 195 13.11 16.97 6.46
N ALA A 196 13.14 18.21 5.99
CA ALA A 196 12.98 19.40 6.83
C ALA A 196 11.60 19.48 7.51
N LYS A 197 10.59 18.80 6.97
CA LYS A 197 9.23 18.76 7.55
C LYS A 197 9.00 17.57 8.48
N ILE A 198 9.90 16.59 8.49
CA ILE A 198 9.80 15.43 9.36
C ILE A 198 10.29 15.83 10.74
N LYS A 199 9.43 15.74 11.76
CA LYS A 199 9.84 15.93 13.16
C LYS A 199 10.93 14.92 13.51
N LYS A 200 11.92 15.35 14.33
CA LYS A 200 13.11 14.56 14.71
C LYS A 200 12.86 13.06 14.78
N PRO A 201 13.67 12.25 14.09
CA PRO A 201 13.52 10.81 14.09
C PRO A 201 13.72 10.22 15.48
N ARG A 202 12.99 9.15 15.76
CA ARG A 202 13.10 8.41 17.02
C ARG A 202 14.22 7.36 17.00
N ARG A 203 14.89 7.14 15.86
CA ARG A 203 15.92 6.10 15.69
C ARG A 203 17.30 6.75 15.48
N PRO A 204 18.36 6.22 16.14
CA PRO A 204 19.73 6.72 15.99
C PRO A 204 20.30 6.57 14.58
N ASP A 205 19.80 5.61 13.79
CA ASP A 205 20.28 5.26 12.45
C ASP A 205 19.57 6.00 11.30
N TYR A 206 18.70 6.93 11.64
CA TYR A 206 17.84 7.62 10.66
C TYR A 206 18.63 8.41 9.59
N GLU A 207 19.73 9.06 9.97
CA GLU A 207 20.53 9.83 9.02
C GLU A 207 21.18 8.92 7.98
N GLY A 208 21.67 7.74 8.38
CA GLY A 208 22.20 6.73 7.48
C GLY A 208 21.14 6.23 6.51
N TYR A 209 20.00 5.88 7.04
CA TYR A 209 18.85 5.41 6.24
C TYR A 209 18.39 6.46 5.23
N PHE A 210 18.29 7.72 5.63
CA PHE A 210 17.92 8.83 4.74
C PHE A 210 19.00 9.12 3.68
N SER A 211 20.28 8.98 4.04
CA SER A 211 21.39 9.10 3.09
C SER A 211 21.33 8.02 2.00
N ASP A 212 21.01 6.78 2.37
CA ASP A 212 20.87 5.69 1.40
C ASP A 212 19.67 5.90 0.48
N TRP A 213 18.58 6.43 1.01
CA TRP A 213 17.44 6.86 0.21
C TRP A 213 17.79 7.97 -0.79
N LYS A 214 18.56 8.98 -0.37
CA LYS A 214 19.04 10.04 -1.27
C LYS A 214 19.86 9.46 -2.43
N LYS A 215 20.73 8.49 -2.15
CA LYS A 215 21.53 7.81 -3.19
C LYS A 215 20.62 7.04 -4.15
N ALA A 216 19.66 6.27 -3.64
CA ALA A 216 18.71 5.54 -4.48
C ALA A 216 17.87 6.51 -5.33
N ALA A 217 17.36 7.58 -4.73
CA ALA A 217 16.54 8.58 -5.39
C ALA A 217 17.29 9.36 -6.49
N ALA A 218 18.60 9.48 -6.42
CA ALA A 218 19.40 10.10 -7.47
C ALA A 218 19.33 9.35 -8.80
N GLY A 219 19.05 8.03 -8.75
CA GLY A 219 18.86 7.19 -9.93
C GLY A 219 17.44 7.22 -10.51
N TRP A 220 16.46 7.79 -9.81
CA TRP A 220 15.09 7.86 -10.31
C TRP A 220 14.98 8.85 -11.47
N ARG A 221 14.43 8.39 -12.59
CA ARG A 221 14.18 9.26 -13.74
C ARG A 221 13.09 10.28 -13.37
N ARG A 222 13.42 11.54 -13.51
CA ARG A 222 12.48 12.66 -13.34
C ARG A 222 11.61 12.83 -14.56
#